data_09aa97ade3176c0d8e76aead2355a113
#
_entry.id   09aa97ade3176c0d8e76aead2355a113
#
_cell.length_a   1.000
_cell.length_b   1.000
_cell.length_c   1.000
_cell.angle_alpha   90.00
_cell.angle_beta   90.00
_cell.angle_gamma   90.00
#
_symmetry.space_group_name_H-M   'P 1'
#
loop_
_entity.id
_entity.type
_entity.pdbx_description
1 polymer ?
#
loop_
_entity_poly.entity_id
_entity_poly.type
_entity_poly.pdbx_seq_one_letter_code
_entity_poly.pdbx_strand_id
1 'polypeptide(L)'
;MRTSFTLEHRDGQARAGFVTTARGTFTTPCFMPVGTRGAIKHLSSLDMEELGAQVILANNYHLMLRPGADIVEALGGLHAMADWHGHTLTDSGGYQVFSLEPKIDDEGATFKSVYDGGKHKMTPESAVESQIAIGADIQMVLDVCSALPSPDHVIREALDRTLLWAERARGSFLEHPDAQATQSQFAIVQGGLDLDMRAESAQRLVDMDFDGYAVGGLSVGEHRSEWHQPLVAATDNLPEDQPRYLSLIHI
;
A
#
# COMPACT_ATOMS: atom_id res chain seq x y z
N MET A 1 -8.71 16.63 -3.18
CA MET A 1 -10.04 15.94 -3.22
C MET A 1 -9.84 14.56 -2.61
N ARG A 2 -10.59 14.21 -1.57
CA ARG A 2 -10.46 12.92 -0.91
C ARG A 2 -10.92 11.79 -1.85
N THR A 3 -10.21 10.65 -1.86
CA THR A 3 -10.62 9.46 -2.61
C THR A 3 -11.98 8.96 -2.09
N SER A 4 -12.84 8.54 -3.00
CA SER A 4 -14.15 7.99 -2.69
C SER A 4 -14.43 6.73 -3.50
N PHE A 5 -15.29 5.87 -2.98
CA PHE A 5 -15.78 4.68 -3.66
C PHE A 5 -17.29 4.79 -3.86
N THR A 6 -17.73 4.61 -5.09
CA THR A 6 -19.16 4.56 -5.44
C THR A 6 -19.51 3.13 -5.79
N LEU A 7 -20.36 2.49 -4.97
CA LEU A 7 -20.89 1.15 -5.23
C LEU A 7 -21.88 1.22 -6.38
N GLU A 8 -21.73 0.37 -7.39
CA GLU A 8 -22.61 0.25 -8.53
C GLU A 8 -23.41 -1.06 -8.50
N HIS A 9 -22.72 -2.17 -8.26
CA HIS A 9 -23.32 -3.49 -8.18
C HIS A 9 -22.81 -4.29 -7.00
N ARG A 10 -23.68 -5.17 -6.47
CA ARG A 10 -23.35 -6.09 -5.39
C ARG A 10 -23.87 -7.50 -5.70
N ASP A 11 -23.04 -8.51 -5.39
CA ASP A 11 -23.44 -9.92 -5.39
C ASP A 11 -22.86 -10.58 -4.13
N GLY A 12 -23.72 -10.82 -3.14
CA GLY A 12 -23.29 -11.23 -1.80
C GLY A 12 -22.34 -10.21 -1.18
N GLN A 13 -21.11 -10.63 -0.89
CA GLN A 13 -20.03 -9.75 -0.39
C GLN A 13 -19.18 -9.11 -1.50
N ALA A 14 -19.33 -9.57 -2.74
CA ALA A 14 -18.62 -8.97 -3.87
C ALA A 14 -19.20 -7.58 -4.21
N ARG A 15 -18.32 -6.64 -4.52
CA ARG A 15 -18.66 -5.25 -4.86
C ARG A 15 -18.01 -4.86 -6.16
N ALA A 16 -18.76 -4.24 -7.06
CA ALA A 16 -18.25 -3.56 -8.24
C ALA A 16 -18.68 -2.09 -8.22
N GLY A 17 -17.83 -1.21 -8.69
CA GLY A 17 -18.09 0.22 -8.67
C GLY A 17 -16.93 1.06 -9.20
N PHE A 18 -16.85 2.28 -8.72
CA PHE A 18 -15.85 3.25 -9.15
C PHE A 18 -15.07 3.81 -7.96
N VAL A 19 -13.76 3.93 -8.13
CA VAL A 19 -12.89 4.72 -7.24
C VAL A 19 -12.61 6.04 -7.94
N THR A 20 -12.87 7.15 -7.27
CA THR A 20 -12.57 8.50 -7.74
C THR A 20 -11.42 9.09 -6.92
N THR A 21 -10.37 9.53 -7.60
CA THR A 21 -9.21 10.24 -7.03
C THR A 21 -9.14 11.66 -7.60
N ALA A 22 -8.16 12.44 -7.20
CA ALA A 22 -7.91 13.75 -7.81
C ALA A 22 -7.58 13.68 -9.31
N ARG A 23 -7.05 12.53 -9.80
CA ARG A 23 -6.74 12.30 -11.22
C ARG A 23 -7.98 11.97 -12.06
N GLY A 24 -9.01 11.39 -11.48
CA GLY A 24 -10.20 10.93 -12.17
C GLY A 24 -10.75 9.64 -11.55
N THR A 25 -11.37 8.81 -12.36
CA THR A 25 -12.11 7.63 -11.91
C THR A 25 -11.61 6.37 -12.59
N PHE A 26 -11.52 5.27 -11.85
CA PHE A 26 -11.28 3.93 -12.37
C PHE A 26 -12.31 2.92 -11.86
N THR A 27 -12.56 1.86 -12.61
CA THR A 27 -13.54 0.83 -12.27
C THR A 27 -12.95 -0.21 -11.32
N THR A 28 -13.81 -0.81 -10.49
CA THR A 28 -13.45 -1.94 -9.62
C THR A 28 -14.43 -3.10 -9.79
N PRO A 29 -13.99 -4.35 -9.61
CA PRO A 29 -12.62 -4.76 -9.31
C PRO A 29 -11.67 -4.53 -10.48
N CYS A 30 -10.40 -4.18 -10.20
CA CYS A 30 -9.37 -4.08 -11.21
C CYS A 30 -8.07 -4.74 -10.72
N PHE A 31 -7.28 -5.24 -11.65
CA PHE A 31 -5.92 -5.72 -11.39
C PHE A 31 -4.94 -4.56 -11.53
N MET A 32 -3.97 -4.48 -10.64
CA MET A 32 -2.90 -3.47 -10.66
C MET A 32 -1.58 -4.14 -11.06
N PRO A 33 -1.15 -4.05 -12.34
CA PRO A 33 0.14 -4.59 -12.78
C PRO A 33 1.29 -3.93 -12.04
N VAL A 34 2.31 -4.74 -11.68
CA VAL A 34 3.46 -4.25 -10.92
C VAL A 34 4.53 -3.70 -11.85
N GLY A 35 4.72 -2.39 -11.79
CA GLY A 35 5.82 -1.66 -12.40
C GLY A 35 6.82 -1.19 -11.34
N THR A 36 7.66 -2.08 -10.86
CA THR A 36 8.55 -1.90 -9.70
C THR A 36 9.22 -0.52 -9.62
N ARG A 37 9.67 0.02 -10.74
CA ARG A 37 10.28 1.35 -10.88
C ARG A 37 9.59 2.20 -11.94
N GLY A 38 8.26 2.15 -11.97
CA GLY A 38 7.44 2.86 -12.97
C GLY A 38 7.39 2.17 -14.34
N ALA A 39 7.95 0.97 -14.49
CA ALA A 39 7.95 0.24 -15.75
C ALA A 39 7.51 -1.21 -15.55
N ILE A 40 6.53 -1.64 -16.31
CA ILE A 40 6.08 -3.03 -16.36
C ILE A 40 7.03 -3.82 -17.27
N LYS A 41 7.51 -4.95 -16.78
CA LYS A 41 8.49 -5.77 -17.52
C LYS A 41 7.90 -6.22 -18.87
N HIS A 42 8.61 -5.89 -19.94
CA HIS A 42 8.27 -6.23 -21.35
C HIS A 42 7.03 -5.55 -21.91
N LEU A 43 6.45 -4.57 -21.23
CA LEU A 43 5.31 -3.81 -21.72
C LEU A 43 5.60 -2.31 -21.68
N SER A 44 5.20 -1.59 -22.72
CA SER A 44 5.18 -0.13 -22.75
C SER A 44 3.89 0.40 -22.09
N SER A 45 3.83 1.70 -21.86
CA SER A 45 2.61 2.38 -21.40
C SER A 45 1.45 2.16 -22.38
N LEU A 46 1.72 2.20 -23.69
CA LEU A 46 0.71 1.94 -24.73
C LEU A 46 0.18 0.51 -24.69
N ASP A 47 1.06 -0.48 -24.50
CA ASP A 47 0.60 -1.88 -24.33
C ASP A 47 -0.31 -2.02 -23.11
N MET A 48 -0.02 -1.30 -22.02
CA MET A 48 -0.84 -1.32 -20.83
C MET A 48 -2.21 -0.66 -21.04
N GLU A 49 -2.27 0.43 -21.79
CA GLU A 49 -3.52 1.09 -22.18
C GLU A 49 -4.36 0.17 -23.09
N GLU A 50 -3.75 -0.49 -24.07
CA GLU A 50 -4.43 -1.45 -24.96
C GLU A 50 -4.98 -2.66 -24.20
N LEU A 51 -4.26 -3.11 -23.14
CA LEU A 51 -4.71 -4.20 -22.25
C LEU A 51 -5.80 -3.73 -21.26
N GLY A 52 -6.14 -2.44 -21.25
CA GLY A 52 -7.17 -1.88 -20.38
C GLY A 52 -6.75 -1.72 -18.93
N ALA A 53 -5.45 -1.67 -18.63
CA ALA A 53 -4.98 -1.35 -17.28
C ALA A 53 -5.40 0.08 -16.91
N GLN A 54 -5.91 0.26 -15.71
CA GLN A 54 -6.36 1.56 -15.22
C GLN A 54 -5.46 2.09 -14.09
N VAL A 55 -4.82 1.19 -13.37
CA VAL A 55 -3.93 1.51 -12.26
C VAL A 55 -2.67 0.66 -12.39
N ILE A 56 -1.50 1.25 -12.20
CA ILE A 56 -0.23 0.51 -12.04
C ILE A 56 0.30 0.66 -10.63
N LEU A 57 0.99 -0.37 -10.14
CA LEU A 57 1.64 -0.35 -8.83
C LEU A 57 3.14 -0.16 -9.01
N ALA A 58 3.73 0.77 -8.26
CA ALA A 58 5.18 0.93 -8.16
C ALA A 58 5.66 0.74 -6.70
N ASN A 59 6.94 0.40 -6.53
CA ASN A 59 7.48 0.11 -5.21
C ASN A 59 8.28 1.29 -4.68
N ASN A 60 7.81 1.90 -3.59
CA ASN A 60 8.50 3.01 -2.93
C ASN A 60 9.95 2.66 -2.57
N TYR A 61 10.20 1.47 -1.99
CA TYR A 61 11.56 1.01 -1.65
C TYR A 61 12.54 1.14 -2.83
N HIS A 62 12.13 0.70 -4.01
CA HIS A 62 12.99 0.72 -5.18
C HIS A 62 13.18 2.12 -5.73
N LEU A 63 12.12 2.92 -5.78
CA LEU A 63 12.15 4.29 -6.31
C LEU A 63 12.95 5.23 -5.41
N MET A 64 12.78 5.16 -4.08
CA MET A 64 13.51 6.00 -3.13
C MET A 64 15.02 5.72 -3.11
N LEU A 65 15.43 4.48 -3.40
CA LEU A 65 16.85 4.11 -3.45
C LEU A 65 17.45 4.32 -4.83
N ARG A 66 16.67 4.14 -5.89
CA ARG A 66 17.16 4.25 -7.25
C ARG A 66 16.02 4.47 -8.27
N PRO A 67 15.90 5.67 -8.86
CA PRO A 67 16.92 6.76 -8.92
C PRO A 67 17.04 7.61 -7.66
N GLY A 68 16.06 7.63 -6.75
CA GLY A 68 15.85 8.55 -5.65
C GLY A 68 14.51 9.26 -5.80
N ALA A 69 13.78 9.49 -4.71
CA ALA A 69 12.49 10.15 -4.75
C ALA A 69 12.58 11.59 -5.29
N ASP A 70 13.63 12.29 -4.92
CA ASP A 70 13.99 13.64 -5.41
C ASP A 70 14.21 13.68 -6.92
N ILE A 71 14.82 12.65 -7.47
CA ILE A 71 15.01 12.53 -8.93
C ILE A 71 13.69 12.27 -9.63
N VAL A 72 12.82 11.40 -9.06
CA VAL A 72 11.48 11.15 -9.60
C VAL A 72 10.65 12.44 -9.58
N GLU A 73 10.68 13.20 -8.49
CA GLU A 73 10.03 14.50 -8.38
C GLU A 73 10.52 15.49 -9.46
N ALA A 74 11.85 15.61 -9.63
CA ALA A 74 12.47 16.48 -10.64
C ALA A 74 12.09 16.10 -12.08
N LEU A 75 11.75 14.83 -12.34
CA LEU A 75 11.24 14.35 -13.63
C LEU A 75 9.75 14.62 -13.84
N GLY A 76 9.05 15.23 -12.87
CA GLY A 76 7.61 15.51 -12.91
C GLY A 76 6.76 14.41 -12.27
N GLY A 77 7.35 13.60 -11.39
CA GLY A 77 6.70 12.52 -10.66
C GLY A 77 6.63 11.20 -11.42
N LEU A 78 6.02 10.20 -10.78
CA LEU A 78 5.94 8.84 -11.30
C LEU A 78 5.25 8.75 -12.66
N HIS A 79 4.18 9.53 -12.87
CA HIS A 79 3.43 9.56 -14.13
C HIS A 79 4.29 10.00 -15.31
N ALA A 80 5.01 11.10 -15.16
CA ALA A 80 5.88 11.63 -16.21
C ALA A 80 7.07 10.69 -16.46
N MET A 81 7.67 10.13 -15.39
CA MET A 81 8.78 9.20 -15.52
C MET A 81 8.37 7.89 -16.22
N ALA A 82 7.14 7.40 -15.97
CA ALA A 82 6.62 6.16 -16.54
C ALA A 82 5.91 6.36 -17.88
N ASP A 83 5.72 7.61 -18.34
CA ASP A 83 4.85 7.95 -19.49
C ASP A 83 3.45 7.30 -19.35
N TRP A 84 2.87 7.36 -18.12
CA TRP A 84 1.64 6.69 -17.76
C TRP A 84 0.52 7.68 -17.45
N HIS A 85 -0.64 7.53 -18.12
CA HIS A 85 -1.77 8.45 -18.01
C HIS A 85 -2.88 7.97 -17.05
N GLY A 86 -2.88 6.67 -16.73
CA GLY A 86 -3.80 6.10 -15.74
C GLY A 86 -3.40 6.43 -14.30
N HIS A 87 -4.01 5.74 -13.35
CA HIS A 87 -3.73 5.90 -11.93
C HIS A 87 -2.46 5.15 -11.50
N THR A 88 -1.86 5.61 -10.41
CA THR A 88 -0.70 4.96 -9.79
C THR A 88 -0.94 4.72 -8.30
N LEU A 89 -0.48 3.56 -7.83
CA LEU A 89 -0.38 3.25 -6.41
C LEU A 89 1.08 2.94 -6.09
N THR A 90 1.61 3.49 -5.00
CA THR A 90 2.89 3.05 -4.43
C THR A 90 2.66 2.22 -3.19
N ASP A 91 3.34 1.05 -3.10
CA ASP A 91 3.47 0.38 -1.81
C ASP A 91 4.38 1.21 -0.89
N SER A 92 4.35 0.89 0.41
CA SER A 92 5.21 1.58 1.39
C SER A 92 6.68 1.22 1.28
N GLY A 93 7.01 0.07 0.68
CA GLY A 93 8.32 -0.56 0.73
C GLY A 93 8.50 -1.54 1.90
N GLY A 94 7.51 -1.67 2.78
CA GLY A 94 7.58 -2.52 3.97
C GLY A 94 7.93 -3.97 3.66
N TYR A 95 7.30 -4.57 2.66
CA TYR A 95 7.58 -5.95 2.27
C TYR A 95 9.02 -6.17 1.77
N GLN A 96 9.53 -5.27 0.93
CA GLN A 96 10.90 -5.36 0.43
C GLN A 96 11.89 -5.23 1.58
N VAL A 97 11.66 -4.30 2.51
CA VAL A 97 12.47 -4.13 3.71
C VAL A 97 12.41 -5.37 4.59
N PHE A 98 11.21 -5.95 4.81
CA PHE A 98 11.02 -7.18 5.56
C PHE A 98 11.88 -8.34 5.01
N SER A 99 11.98 -8.49 3.68
CA SER A 99 12.78 -9.53 3.04
C SER A 99 14.29 -9.40 3.24
N LEU A 100 14.76 -8.28 3.79
CA LEU A 100 16.17 -7.95 4.03
C LEU A 100 16.62 -8.18 5.48
N GLU A 101 15.82 -8.87 6.29
CA GLU A 101 16.09 -9.10 7.71
C GLU A 101 16.43 -7.79 8.46
N PRO A 102 15.55 -6.79 8.43
CA PRO A 102 15.81 -5.49 9.02
C PRO A 102 15.86 -5.55 10.54
N LYS A 103 16.54 -4.57 11.14
CA LYS A 103 16.31 -4.24 12.53
C LYS A 103 15.08 -3.33 12.61
N ILE A 104 14.02 -3.82 13.24
CA ILE A 104 12.75 -3.09 13.42
C ILE A 104 12.63 -2.63 14.87
N ASP A 105 12.29 -1.37 15.06
CA ASP A 105 11.95 -0.75 16.35
C ASP A 105 10.74 0.19 16.15
N ASP A 106 10.26 0.82 17.22
CA ASP A 106 9.09 1.71 17.14
C ASP A 106 9.33 2.95 16.26
N GLU A 107 10.60 3.33 16.05
CA GLU A 107 10.98 4.44 15.19
C GLU A 107 10.92 4.10 13.70
N GLY A 108 11.17 2.84 13.34
CA GLY A 108 11.21 2.43 11.94
C GLY A 108 12.01 1.15 11.69
N ALA A 109 12.31 0.90 10.42
CA ALA A 109 13.07 -0.25 9.96
C ALA A 109 14.45 0.17 9.45
N THR A 110 15.49 -0.44 10.00
CA THR A 110 16.89 -0.24 9.55
C THR A 110 17.36 -1.46 8.77
N PHE A 111 17.82 -1.25 7.55
CA PHE A 111 18.21 -2.31 6.62
C PHE A 111 19.44 -1.93 5.82
N LYS A 112 20.01 -2.91 5.09
CA LYS A 112 21.04 -2.68 4.09
C LYS A 112 20.42 -2.71 2.70
N SER A 113 20.71 -1.67 1.92
CA SER A 113 20.27 -1.56 0.53
C SER A 113 20.87 -2.66 -0.33
N VAL A 114 20.04 -3.28 -1.19
CA VAL A 114 20.52 -4.25 -2.20
C VAL A 114 21.28 -3.60 -3.35
N TYR A 115 21.22 -2.27 -3.48
CA TYR A 115 21.83 -1.54 -4.59
C TYR A 115 23.29 -1.17 -4.33
N ASP A 116 23.60 -0.75 -3.10
CA ASP A 116 24.93 -0.23 -2.74
C ASP A 116 25.47 -0.81 -1.42
N GLY A 117 24.68 -1.63 -0.72
CA GLY A 117 25.02 -2.17 0.60
C GLY A 117 25.00 -1.11 1.72
N GLY A 118 24.59 0.11 1.41
CA GLY A 118 24.45 1.19 2.38
C GLY A 118 23.40 0.89 3.44
N LYS A 119 23.61 1.43 4.65
CA LYS A 119 22.63 1.32 5.75
C LYS A 119 21.62 2.45 5.65
N HIS A 120 20.36 2.09 5.58
CA HIS A 120 19.23 3.02 5.53
C HIS A 120 18.29 2.79 6.70
N LYS A 121 17.60 3.85 7.14
CA LYS A 121 16.48 3.78 8.08
C LYS A 121 15.24 4.35 7.39
N MET A 122 14.18 3.56 7.34
CA MET A 122 12.86 3.96 6.85
C MET A 122 11.95 4.13 8.06
N THR A 123 11.42 5.32 8.26
CA THR A 123 10.40 5.63 9.27
C THR A 123 9.05 5.82 8.59
N PRO A 124 7.93 5.78 9.33
CA PRO A 124 6.62 6.10 8.77
C PRO A 124 6.59 7.45 8.04
N GLU A 125 7.19 8.48 8.62
CA GLU A 125 7.26 9.83 8.04
C GLU A 125 8.10 9.84 6.77
N SER A 126 9.30 9.24 6.79
CA SER A 126 10.17 9.21 5.59
C SER A 126 9.56 8.41 4.43
N ALA A 127 8.74 7.39 4.73
CA ALA A 127 7.99 6.67 3.72
C ALA A 127 6.87 7.54 3.11
N VAL A 128 6.21 8.37 3.91
CA VAL A 128 5.23 9.36 3.44
C VAL A 128 5.90 10.41 2.57
N GLU A 129 6.97 11.06 3.04
CA GLU A 129 7.72 12.08 2.30
C GLU A 129 8.22 11.57 0.95
N SER A 130 8.78 10.35 0.94
CA SER A 130 9.24 9.71 -0.30
C SER A 130 8.10 9.49 -1.30
N GLN A 131 6.93 9.02 -0.85
CA GLN A 131 5.77 8.79 -1.70
C GLN A 131 5.12 10.10 -2.16
N ILE A 132 5.18 11.16 -1.36
CA ILE A 132 4.77 12.52 -1.77
C ILE A 132 5.63 13.00 -2.92
N ALA A 133 6.95 12.92 -2.81
CA ALA A 133 7.90 13.30 -3.85
C ALA A 133 7.74 12.44 -5.13
N ILE A 134 7.50 11.13 -4.98
CA ILE A 134 7.21 10.23 -6.10
C ILE A 134 5.93 10.63 -6.83
N GLY A 135 4.94 11.18 -6.13
CA GLY A 135 3.73 11.73 -6.75
C GLY A 135 2.73 10.67 -7.22
N ALA A 136 2.60 9.55 -6.48
CA ALA A 136 1.57 8.55 -6.75
C ALA A 136 0.17 9.06 -6.35
N ASP A 137 -0.89 8.62 -7.06
CA ASP A 137 -2.26 8.99 -6.70
C ASP A 137 -2.71 8.36 -5.37
N ILE A 138 -2.20 7.16 -5.09
CA ILE A 138 -2.48 6.41 -3.86
C ILE A 138 -1.15 5.98 -3.25
N GLN A 139 -0.92 6.34 -1.99
CA GLN A 139 0.24 5.91 -1.21
C GLN A 139 -0.17 4.99 -0.07
N MET A 140 0.64 3.96 0.20
CA MET A 140 0.41 3.02 1.29
C MET A 140 1.20 3.40 2.53
N VAL A 141 0.62 3.20 3.72
CA VAL A 141 1.37 3.36 4.97
C VAL A 141 2.43 2.27 5.13
N LEU A 142 3.52 2.59 5.83
CA LEU A 142 4.52 1.60 6.21
C LEU A 142 3.93 0.66 7.27
N ASP A 143 4.09 -0.64 7.06
CA ASP A 143 3.57 -1.71 7.90
C ASP A 143 4.64 -2.73 8.26
N VAL A 144 4.35 -3.55 9.26
CA VAL A 144 5.20 -4.70 9.63
C VAL A 144 4.52 -5.98 9.20
N CYS A 145 5.02 -6.56 8.12
CA CYS A 145 4.57 -7.85 7.64
C CYS A 145 5.31 -8.98 8.37
N SER A 146 4.58 -9.95 8.93
CA SER A 146 5.16 -11.13 9.56
C SER A 146 5.06 -12.33 8.63
N ALA A 147 6.14 -13.14 8.57
CA ALA A 147 6.07 -14.43 7.90
C ALA A 147 5.08 -15.36 8.61
N LEU A 148 4.47 -16.28 7.88
CA LEU A 148 3.59 -17.30 8.43
C LEU A 148 4.17 -18.70 8.17
N PRO A 149 4.05 -19.63 9.13
CA PRO A 149 3.50 -19.43 10.48
C PRO A 149 4.48 -18.69 11.41
N SER A 150 3.95 -17.84 12.27
CA SER A 150 4.68 -17.17 13.35
C SER A 150 3.92 -17.31 14.68
N PRO A 151 4.59 -17.28 15.84
CA PRO A 151 3.93 -17.29 17.13
C PRO A 151 3.00 -16.06 17.32
N ASP A 152 1.91 -16.21 18.07
CA ASP A 152 0.90 -15.16 18.28
C ASP A 152 1.47 -13.86 18.81
N HIS A 153 2.47 -13.94 19.72
CA HIS A 153 3.10 -12.73 20.24
C HIS A 153 3.88 -11.94 19.19
N VAL A 154 4.46 -12.63 18.18
CA VAL A 154 5.14 -11.98 17.05
C VAL A 154 4.13 -11.27 16.15
N ILE A 155 3.01 -11.94 15.87
CA ILE A 155 1.90 -11.34 15.08
C ILE A 155 1.33 -10.12 15.82
N ARG A 156 1.13 -10.24 17.14
CA ARG A 156 0.65 -9.12 17.97
C ARG A 156 1.62 -7.93 17.94
N GLU A 157 2.91 -8.17 18.14
CA GLU A 157 3.92 -7.11 18.09
C GLU A 157 3.97 -6.42 16.71
N ALA A 158 3.86 -7.18 15.64
CA ALA A 158 3.81 -6.64 14.27
C ALA A 158 2.55 -5.79 14.04
N LEU A 159 1.40 -6.25 14.53
CA LEU A 159 0.14 -5.51 14.47
C LEU A 159 0.21 -4.20 15.24
N ASP A 160 0.65 -4.24 16.50
CA ASP A 160 0.73 -3.06 17.36
C ASP A 160 1.68 -2.01 16.77
N ARG A 161 2.81 -2.45 16.22
CA ARG A 161 3.76 -1.56 15.52
C ARG A 161 3.19 -1.01 14.22
N THR A 162 2.47 -1.82 13.44
CA THR A 162 1.78 -1.34 12.24
C THR A 162 0.80 -0.23 12.57
N LEU A 163 0.01 -0.38 13.65
CA LEU A 163 -0.93 0.65 14.10
C LEU A 163 -0.22 1.93 14.57
N LEU A 164 0.85 1.80 15.34
CA LEU A 164 1.68 2.94 15.76
C LEU A 164 2.24 3.69 14.53
N TRP A 165 2.75 2.96 13.54
CA TRP A 165 3.30 3.55 12.34
C TRP A 165 2.22 4.15 11.44
N ALA A 166 1.04 3.55 11.38
CA ALA A 166 -0.10 4.09 10.63
C ALA A 166 -0.55 5.45 11.20
N GLU A 167 -0.65 5.59 12.52
CA GLU A 167 -0.98 6.86 13.19
C GLU A 167 0.05 7.95 12.86
N ARG A 168 1.35 7.64 12.95
CA ARG A 168 2.44 8.56 12.61
C ARG A 168 2.44 8.94 11.14
N ALA A 169 2.26 7.94 10.24
CA ALA A 169 2.16 8.19 8.80
C ALA A 169 0.97 9.08 8.45
N ARG A 170 -0.19 8.84 9.11
CA ARG A 170 -1.38 9.68 8.91
C ARG A 170 -1.14 11.11 9.37
N GLY A 171 -0.55 11.30 10.56
CA GLY A 171 -0.18 12.61 11.06
C GLY A 171 0.74 13.35 10.10
N SER A 172 1.82 12.70 9.66
CA SER A 172 2.76 13.27 8.69
C SER A 172 2.09 13.66 7.37
N PHE A 173 1.25 12.79 6.80
CA PHE A 173 0.55 13.10 5.55
C PHE A 173 -0.39 14.31 5.68
N LEU A 174 -1.07 14.46 6.82
CA LEU A 174 -1.97 15.58 7.09
C LEU A 174 -1.24 16.93 7.27
N GLU A 175 0.07 16.94 7.45
CA GLU A 175 0.89 18.16 7.46
C GLU A 175 1.20 18.68 6.05
N HIS A 176 0.83 17.93 4.98
CA HIS A 176 1.10 18.26 3.57
C HIS A 176 -0.19 18.55 2.78
N PRO A 177 -0.79 19.77 2.88
CA PRO A 177 -2.07 20.08 2.23
C PRO A 177 -2.02 19.97 0.70
N ASP A 178 -0.88 20.23 0.07
CA ASP A 178 -0.72 20.10 -1.38
C ASP A 178 -0.75 18.63 -1.81
N ALA A 179 -0.14 17.74 -1.03
CA ALA A 179 -0.21 16.30 -1.25
C ALA A 179 -1.65 15.78 -1.05
N GLN A 180 -2.36 16.22 -0.02
CA GLN A 180 -3.76 15.86 0.22
C GLN A 180 -4.70 16.33 -0.92
N ALA A 181 -4.32 17.36 -1.66
CA ALA A 181 -5.11 17.83 -2.80
C ALA A 181 -5.03 16.87 -4.00
N THR A 182 -3.95 16.10 -4.13
CA THR A 182 -3.63 15.29 -5.30
C THR A 182 -3.45 13.80 -5.03
N GLN A 183 -3.15 13.43 -3.79
CA GLN A 183 -2.86 12.07 -3.37
C GLN A 183 -3.84 11.60 -2.29
N SER A 184 -3.93 10.29 -2.11
CA SER A 184 -4.70 9.62 -1.08
C SER A 184 -3.82 8.65 -0.32
N GLN A 185 -4.11 8.46 0.96
CA GLN A 185 -3.35 7.56 1.82
C GLN A 185 -4.20 6.37 2.26
N PHE A 186 -3.71 5.15 2.00
CA PHE A 186 -4.38 3.91 2.37
C PHE A 186 -3.66 3.23 3.53
N ALA A 187 -4.44 2.75 4.50
CA ALA A 187 -3.95 1.92 5.59
C ALA A 187 -3.82 0.45 5.19
N ILE A 188 -3.05 -0.33 5.96
CA ILE A 188 -2.87 -1.77 5.73
C ILE A 188 -3.26 -2.54 6.99
N VAL A 189 -4.29 -3.41 6.87
CA VAL A 189 -4.73 -4.31 7.93
C VAL A 189 -3.75 -5.47 8.04
N GLN A 190 -3.17 -5.68 9.23
CA GLN A 190 -2.33 -6.80 9.61
C GLN A 190 -3.04 -7.67 10.65
N GLY A 191 -2.46 -8.80 11.10
CA GLY A 191 -3.02 -9.70 12.11
C GLY A 191 -2.84 -11.20 11.79
N GLY A 192 -1.99 -11.54 10.79
CA GLY A 192 -1.72 -12.94 10.43
C GLY A 192 -2.99 -13.71 10.03
N LEU A 193 -3.18 -14.90 10.60
CA LEU A 193 -4.39 -15.70 10.41
C LEU A 193 -5.38 -15.58 11.57
N ASP A 194 -5.06 -14.78 12.59
CA ASP A 194 -5.92 -14.56 13.75
C ASP A 194 -7.07 -13.61 13.40
N LEU A 195 -8.31 -14.08 13.53
CA LEU A 195 -9.50 -13.35 13.10
C LEU A 195 -9.80 -12.15 14.00
N ASP A 196 -9.54 -12.27 15.30
CA ASP A 196 -9.78 -11.19 16.27
C ASP A 196 -8.74 -10.08 16.07
N MET A 197 -7.47 -10.43 15.82
CA MET A 197 -6.42 -9.46 15.49
C MET A 197 -6.72 -8.74 14.16
N ARG A 198 -7.25 -9.43 13.15
CA ARG A 198 -7.68 -8.81 11.88
C ARG A 198 -8.81 -7.80 12.09
N ALA A 199 -9.82 -8.18 12.86
CA ALA A 199 -10.94 -7.30 13.19
C ALA A 199 -10.48 -6.09 13.99
N GLU A 200 -9.68 -6.28 15.03
CA GLU A 200 -9.09 -5.19 15.83
C GLU A 200 -8.27 -4.23 14.97
N SER A 201 -7.37 -4.77 14.12
CA SER A 201 -6.57 -3.97 13.20
C SER A 201 -7.42 -3.10 12.29
N ALA A 202 -8.44 -3.69 11.66
CA ALA A 202 -9.35 -2.97 10.76
C ALA A 202 -10.09 -1.85 11.50
N GLN A 203 -10.68 -2.13 12.66
CA GLN A 203 -11.42 -1.14 13.45
C GLN A 203 -10.54 0.04 13.86
N ARG A 204 -9.34 -0.22 14.41
CA ARG A 204 -8.42 0.83 14.84
C ARG A 204 -7.91 1.69 13.68
N LEU A 205 -7.69 1.09 12.50
CA LEU A 205 -7.32 1.84 11.31
C LEU A 205 -8.47 2.70 10.77
N VAL A 206 -9.72 2.23 10.89
CA VAL A 206 -10.92 3.01 10.52
C VAL A 206 -11.04 4.27 11.39
N ASP A 207 -10.75 4.16 12.69
CA ASP A 207 -10.77 5.30 13.63
C ASP A 207 -9.73 6.39 13.27
N MET A 208 -8.69 6.06 12.50
CA MET A 208 -7.68 7.01 12.02
C MET A 208 -8.10 7.74 10.72
N ASP A 209 -9.26 7.43 10.17
CA ASP A 209 -9.88 8.11 9.02
C ASP A 209 -9.00 8.16 7.75
N PHE A 210 -8.53 7.01 7.28
CA PHE A 210 -7.79 6.88 6.01
C PHE A 210 -8.72 6.99 4.80
N ASP A 211 -8.14 7.23 3.62
CA ASP A 211 -8.87 7.40 2.35
C ASP A 211 -9.25 6.07 1.70
N GLY A 212 -8.68 4.96 2.19
CA GLY A 212 -8.95 3.60 1.77
C GLY A 212 -8.15 2.60 2.60
N TYR A 213 -8.42 1.31 2.40
CA TYR A 213 -7.85 0.25 3.23
C TYR A 213 -7.35 -0.91 2.40
N ALA A 214 -6.18 -1.41 2.75
CA ALA A 214 -5.64 -2.65 2.21
C ALA A 214 -5.70 -3.77 3.23
N VAL A 215 -5.79 -5.01 2.75
CA VAL A 215 -5.53 -6.21 3.53
C VAL A 215 -4.16 -6.72 3.14
N GLY A 216 -3.22 -6.67 4.09
CA GLY A 216 -1.85 -7.16 3.92
C GLY A 216 -1.58 -8.43 4.73
N GLY A 217 -0.32 -8.90 4.73
CA GLY A 217 0.12 -10.05 5.51
C GLY A 217 -0.58 -11.36 5.16
N LEU A 218 -0.93 -11.54 3.88
CA LEU A 218 -1.40 -12.77 3.28
C LEU A 218 -0.47 -13.14 2.12
N SER A 219 -0.35 -14.42 1.79
CA SER A 219 0.63 -14.96 0.83
C SER A 219 2.08 -14.81 1.30
N VAL A 220 2.30 -14.97 2.60
CA VAL A 220 3.60 -14.80 3.26
C VAL A 220 4.12 -16.09 3.92
N GLY A 221 3.60 -17.26 3.49
CA GLY A 221 4.02 -18.58 3.93
C GLY A 221 2.89 -19.55 4.27
N GLU A 222 1.67 -19.06 4.45
CA GLU A 222 0.48 -19.86 4.73
C GLU A 222 -0.06 -20.55 3.47
N HIS A 223 -0.92 -21.54 3.66
CA HIS A 223 -1.59 -22.22 2.55
C HIS A 223 -2.77 -21.37 2.02
N ARG A 224 -2.97 -21.38 0.70
CA ARG A 224 -4.00 -20.56 0.04
C ARG A 224 -5.43 -20.75 0.61
N SER A 225 -5.76 -21.97 1.08
CA SER A 225 -7.07 -22.25 1.69
C SER A 225 -7.31 -21.50 3.02
N GLU A 226 -6.25 -20.94 3.63
CA GLU A 226 -6.34 -20.24 4.92
C GLU A 226 -6.64 -18.75 4.78
N TRP A 227 -6.59 -18.17 3.55
CA TRP A 227 -6.79 -16.74 3.32
C TRP A 227 -8.21 -16.23 3.56
N HIS A 228 -9.22 -17.06 3.26
CA HIS A 228 -10.61 -16.58 3.16
C HIS A 228 -11.13 -16.02 4.48
N GLN A 229 -10.94 -16.72 5.58
CA GLN A 229 -11.47 -16.27 6.88
C GLN A 229 -10.78 -14.99 7.38
N PRO A 230 -9.43 -14.86 7.37
CA PRO A 230 -8.74 -13.62 7.71
C PRO A 230 -9.13 -12.44 6.80
N LEU A 231 -9.34 -12.69 5.50
CA LEU A 231 -9.81 -11.66 4.57
C LEU A 231 -11.21 -11.18 4.94
N VAL A 232 -12.14 -12.09 5.24
CA VAL A 232 -13.50 -11.77 5.69
C VAL A 232 -13.46 -11.00 7.00
N ALA A 233 -12.71 -11.48 8.00
CA ALA A 233 -12.59 -10.81 9.30
C ALA A 233 -12.07 -9.37 9.17
N ALA A 234 -11.11 -9.12 8.27
CA ALA A 234 -10.67 -7.76 7.97
C ALA A 234 -11.78 -6.95 7.28
N THR A 235 -12.36 -7.47 6.18
CA THR A 235 -13.28 -6.70 5.33
C THR A 235 -14.64 -6.43 5.98
N ASP A 236 -15.12 -7.27 6.89
CA ASP A 236 -16.37 -7.06 7.62
C ASP A 236 -16.29 -5.86 8.60
N ASN A 237 -15.06 -5.46 8.95
CA ASN A 237 -14.79 -4.33 9.84
C ASN A 237 -14.31 -3.07 9.09
N LEU A 238 -14.33 -3.07 7.75
CA LEU A 238 -13.96 -1.92 6.92
C LEU A 238 -15.20 -1.24 6.33
N PRO A 239 -15.18 0.11 6.15
CA PRO A 239 -16.30 0.85 5.57
C PRO A 239 -16.70 0.32 4.18
N GLU A 240 -18.00 0.30 3.91
CA GLU A 240 -18.54 -0.14 2.62
C GLU A 240 -18.38 0.92 1.52
N ASP A 241 -18.31 2.17 1.89
CA ASP A 241 -18.22 3.34 1.01
C ASP A 241 -16.77 3.78 0.74
N GLN A 242 -15.80 2.95 1.13
CA GLN A 242 -14.39 3.20 0.86
C GLN A 242 -13.74 2.10 0.02
N PRO A 243 -12.70 2.44 -0.79
CA PRO A 243 -11.99 1.48 -1.60
C PRO A 243 -11.23 0.48 -0.73
N ARG A 244 -11.18 -0.77 -1.20
CA ARG A 244 -10.44 -1.86 -0.56
C ARG A 244 -9.43 -2.44 -1.54
N TYR A 245 -8.21 -2.62 -1.09
CA TYR A 245 -7.09 -3.17 -1.86
C TYR A 245 -6.61 -4.47 -1.21
N LEU A 246 -6.45 -5.52 -2.00
CA LEU A 246 -5.84 -6.77 -1.54
C LEU A 246 -4.38 -6.80 -1.97
N SER A 247 -3.48 -6.65 -1.00
CA SER A 247 -2.04 -6.69 -1.23
C SER A 247 -1.55 -8.14 -1.18
N LEU A 248 -1.36 -8.74 -2.36
CA LEU A 248 -0.79 -10.08 -2.55
C LEU A 248 0.41 -9.99 -3.46
N ILE A 249 1.49 -10.68 -3.10
CA ILE A 249 2.74 -10.64 -3.88
C ILE A 249 2.81 -11.77 -4.89
N HIS A 250 2.26 -12.90 -4.56
CA HIS A 250 2.22 -14.07 -5.44
C HIS A 250 0.80 -14.62 -5.51
N ILE A 251 0.20 -14.50 -6.67
CA ILE A 251 -1.07 -15.14 -7.00
C ILE A 251 -0.78 -16.44 -7.72
#